data_93cb9622dfc48ce04127f612568f33ef
#
_entry.id   93cb9622dfc48ce04127f612568f33ef
#
_cell.length_a   1.000
_cell.length_b   1.000
_cell.length_c   1.000
_cell.angle_alpha   90.00
_cell.angle_beta   90.00
_cell.angle_gamma   90.00
#
_symmetry.space_group_name_H-M   'P 1'
#
loop_
_entity.id
_entity.type
_entity.pdbx_description
1 polymer ?
#
loop_
_entity_poly.entity_id
_entity_poly.type
_entity_poly.pdbx_seq_one_letter_code
_entity_poly.pdbx_strand_id
1 'polypeptide(L)'
;TYTVTYQKAAPGELIGYATWTVEALTIGYGYIIEPVLFPVYEGENAAQAFDRLLTENGFSYNCTGTTESGFYLSSVGRGGALKKGSSECFGAGEKFAVPEELDENDIPAALAEQISDLDTGWGEGEYTLGEFDYTFMSGWMYTLNNILPNVGFADSYLSDGDVVRVQYTLYG
;
A
#
# COMPACT_ATOMS: atom_id res chain seq x y z
N THR A 1 41.04 23.56 8.78
CA THR A 1 40.31 22.35 9.25
C THR A 1 38.84 22.73 9.32
N TYR A 2 38.00 22.11 8.49
CA TYR A 2 36.54 22.28 8.56
C TYR A 2 35.99 21.24 9.55
N THR A 3 35.34 21.70 10.59
CA THR A 3 34.63 20.84 11.52
C THR A 3 33.17 20.72 11.05
N VAL A 4 32.79 19.56 10.58
CA VAL A 4 31.35 19.27 10.27
C VAL A 4 30.69 18.85 11.57
N THR A 5 29.80 19.70 12.07
CA THR A 5 28.99 19.38 13.24
C THR A 5 27.64 18.85 12.76
N TYR A 6 27.36 17.59 13.00
CA TYR A 6 26.02 17.01 12.78
C TYR A 6 25.15 17.32 13.98
N GLN A 7 24.10 18.07 13.76
CA GLN A 7 23.06 18.25 14.77
C GLN A 7 21.95 17.23 14.52
N LYS A 8 21.65 16.41 15.53
CA LYS A 8 20.53 15.46 15.45
C LYS A 8 19.22 16.24 15.41
N ALA A 9 18.33 15.89 14.47
CA ALA A 9 17.01 16.48 14.40
C ALA A 9 16.20 16.19 15.67
N ALA A 10 15.36 17.12 16.08
CA ALA A 10 14.44 16.94 17.19
C ALA A 10 13.23 16.10 16.74
N PRO A 11 12.60 15.33 17.64
CA PRO A 11 11.36 14.60 17.32
C PRO A 11 10.31 15.53 16.72
N GLY A 12 9.70 15.08 15.58
CA GLY A 12 8.72 15.86 14.83
C GLY A 12 9.30 16.92 13.89
N GLU A 13 10.60 17.07 13.83
CA GLU A 13 11.27 17.95 12.87
C GLU A 13 11.27 17.33 11.47
N LEU A 14 11.01 18.14 10.44
CA LEU A 14 11.11 17.72 9.05
C LEU A 14 12.57 17.38 8.71
N ILE A 15 12.80 16.14 8.27
CA ILE A 15 14.14 15.66 7.91
C ILE A 15 14.33 15.40 6.42
N GLY A 16 13.27 15.46 5.63
CA GLY A 16 13.32 15.26 4.19
C GLY A 16 12.00 14.79 3.62
N TYR A 17 12.07 14.17 2.45
CA TYR A 17 10.92 13.67 1.72
C TYR A 17 11.21 12.26 1.21
N ALA A 18 10.21 11.38 1.33
CA ALA A 18 10.20 10.06 0.72
C ALA A 18 9.17 10.04 -0.42
N THR A 19 9.44 9.25 -1.44
CA THR A 19 8.45 8.99 -2.48
C THR A 19 7.57 7.81 -2.06
N TRP A 20 6.26 8.00 -2.09
CA TRP A 20 5.30 6.96 -1.79
C TRP A 20 4.45 6.65 -3.00
N THR A 21 4.12 5.37 -3.16
CA THR A 21 3.05 4.89 -4.03
C THR A 21 2.17 3.90 -3.28
N VAL A 22 0.89 3.87 -3.61
CA VAL A 22 -0.03 2.80 -3.23
C VAL A 22 -0.60 2.22 -4.51
N GLU A 23 -0.29 0.97 -4.80
CA GLU A 23 -0.43 0.37 -6.12
C GLU A 23 -1.34 -0.86 -6.08
N ALA A 24 -2.24 -0.92 -7.04
CA ALA A 24 -3.04 -2.10 -7.34
C ALA A 24 -2.89 -2.49 -8.83
N LEU A 25 -1.68 -2.35 -9.35
CA LEU A 25 -1.34 -2.61 -10.76
C LEU A 25 -1.56 -4.07 -11.12
N THR A 26 -1.30 -4.99 -10.21
CA THR A 26 -1.42 -6.45 -10.41
C THR A 26 -2.83 -6.88 -10.79
N ILE A 27 -3.83 -6.15 -10.30
CA ILE A 27 -5.25 -6.43 -10.56
C ILE A 27 -5.89 -5.42 -11.51
N GLY A 28 -5.08 -4.59 -12.19
CA GLY A 28 -5.54 -3.66 -13.21
C GLY A 28 -6.12 -2.33 -12.71
N TYR A 29 -6.11 -2.06 -11.40
CA TYR A 29 -6.60 -0.79 -10.86
C TYR A 29 -5.60 0.37 -10.92
N GLY A 30 -4.34 0.09 -11.28
CA GLY A 30 -3.30 1.10 -11.36
C GLY A 30 -2.85 1.64 -10.02
N TYR A 31 -2.60 2.93 -9.96
CA TYR A 31 -2.23 3.60 -8.72
C TYR A 31 -3.46 4.05 -7.93
N ILE A 32 -3.53 3.64 -6.68
CA ILE A 32 -4.46 4.21 -5.70
C ILE A 32 -3.97 5.58 -5.26
N ILE A 33 -2.67 5.67 -4.98
CA ILE A 33 -1.95 6.93 -4.80
C ILE A 33 -0.77 6.91 -5.76
N GLU A 34 -0.79 7.83 -6.74
CA GLU A 34 0.32 8.01 -7.68
C GLU A 34 1.60 8.41 -6.95
N PRO A 35 2.78 8.20 -7.56
CA PRO A 35 4.04 8.59 -6.94
C PRO A 35 4.01 10.03 -6.43
N VAL A 36 4.20 10.21 -5.15
CA VAL A 36 4.14 11.49 -4.48
C VAL A 36 5.31 11.66 -3.51
N LEU A 37 5.90 12.85 -3.50
CA LEU A 37 6.84 13.24 -2.45
C LEU A 37 6.05 13.59 -1.19
N PHE A 38 6.40 12.92 -0.10
CA PHE A 38 5.71 13.04 1.16
C PHE A 38 6.72 13.35 2.28
N PRO A 39 6.43 14.30 3.17
CA PRO A 39 7.39 14.72 4.17
C PRO A 39 7.68 13.61 5.19
N VAL A 40 8.96 13.53 5.57
CA VAL A 40 9.46 12.61 6.60
C VAL A 40 9.83 13.42 7.82
N TYR A 41 9.34 12.99 8.98
CA TYR A 41 9.59 13.65 10.26
C TYR A 41 10.42 12.77 11.18
N GLU A 42 11.32 13.39 11.95
CA GLU A 42 12.13 12.67 12.92
C GLU A 42 11.28 11.98 13.99
N GLY A 43 11.55 10.69 14.18
CA GLY A 43 10.83 9.85 15.15
C GLY A 43 9.51 9.26 14.66
N GLU A 44 9.04 9.63 13.47
CA GLU A 44 7.87 9.03 12.83
C GLU A 44 8.28 7.73 12.13
N ASN A 45 7.63 6.62 12.46
CA ASN A 45 7.84 5.36 11.76
C ASN A 45 7.02 5.29 10.46
N ALA A 46 7.29 4.30 9.63
CA ALA A 46 6.62 4.17 8.34
C ALA A 46 5.10 3.91 8.46
N ALA A 47 4.62 3.27 9.52
CA ALA A 47 3.19 3.06 9.75
C ALA A 47 2.47 4.38 10.05
N GLN A 48 3.07 5.24 10.87
CA GLN A 48 2.53 6.57 11.16
C GLN A 48 2.53 7.48 9.93
N ALA A 49 3.61 7.43 9.15
CA ALA A 49 3.68 8.16 7.89
C ALA A 49 2.62 7.65 6.88
N PHE A 50 2.40 6.34 6.81
CA PHE A 50 1.39 5.72 5.95
C PHE A 50 -0.03 6.09 6.37
N ASP A 51 -0.33 6.07 7.66
CA ASP A 51 -1.61 6.54 8.22
C ASP A 51 -1.90 7.98 7.78
N ARG A 52 -0.92 8.85 7.91
CA ARG A 52 -1.02 10.26 7.51
C ARG A 52 -1.20 10.39 5.98
N LEU A 53 -0.46 9.62 5.19
CA LEU A 53 -0.58 9.60 3.73
C LEU A 53 -1.99 9.19 3.28
N LEU A 54 -2.53 8.11 3.82
CA LEU A 54 -3.87 7.64 3.49
C LEU A 54 -4.94 8.66 3.92
N THR A 55 -4.84 9.16 5.14
CA THR A 55 -5.80 10.14 5.69
C THR A 55 -5.85 11.42 4.87
N GLU A 56 -4.70 11.98 4.51
CA GLU A 56 -4.61 13.20 3.69
C GLU A 56 -5.16 13.00 2.27
N ASN A 57 -5.10 11.78 1.75
CA ASN A 57 -5.66 11.43 0.43
C ASN A 57 -7.12 10.95 0.49
N GLY A 58 -7.76 10.99 1.66
CA GLY A 58 -9.17 10.64 1.83
C GLY A 58 -9.44 9.13 1.86
N PHE A 59 -8.43 8.32 2.15
CA PHE A 59 -8.56 6.88 2.34
C PHE A 59 -8.68 6.51 3.81
N SER A 60 -9.38 5.41 4.05
CA SER A 60 -9.38 4.69 5.31
C SER A 60 -8.69 3.34 5.15
N TYR A 61 -8.36 2.69 6.25
CA TYR A 61 -7.76 1.37 6.22
C TYR A 61 -8.14 0.57 7.46
N ASN A 62 -7.99 -0.75 7.37
CA ASN A 62 -8.02 -1.66 8.51
C ASN A 62 -6.63 -2.28 8.67
N CYS A 63 -6.24 -2.48 9.90
CA CYS A 63 -4.97 -3.12 10.24
C CYS A 63 -5.13 -4.00 11.49
N THR A 64 -4.20 -4.93 11.67
CA THR A 64 -3.93 -5.53 12.96
C THR A 64 -2.77 -4.80 13.62
N GLY A 65 -2.68 -4.85 14.94
CA GLY A 65 -1.72 -4.02 15.68
C GLY A 65 -2.10 -2.55 15.69
N THR A 66 -1.10 -1.71 15.87
CA THR A 66 -1.22 -0.24 15.86
C THR A 66 -0.11 0.38 15.05
N THR A 67 -0.20 1.67 14.76
CA THR A 67 0.89 2.40 14.08
C THR A 67 2.18 2.45 14.88
N GLU A 68 2.13 2.20 16.19
CA GLU A 68 3.29 2.15 17.07
C GLU A 68 3.91 0.76 17.18
N SER A 69 3.13 -0.31 16.95
CA SER A 69 3.60 -1.69 17.14
C SER A 69 2.78 -2.72 16.38
N GLY A 70 3.46 -3.65 15.73
CA GLY A 70 2.85 -4.81 15.09
C GLY A 70 1.89 -4.48 13.95
N PHE A 71 2.09 -3.35 13.28
CA PHE A 71 1.22 -2.90 12.20
C PHE A 71 1.24 -3.87 11.03
N TYR A 72 0.07 -4.38 10.69
CA TYR A 72 -0.17 -5.16 9.48
C TYR A 72 -1.40 -4.64 8.75
N LEU A 73 -1.22 -4.21 7.52
CA LEU A 73 -2.28 -3.64 6.69
C LEU A 73 -3.20 -4.74 6.15
N SER A 74 -4.45 -4.76 6.60
CA SER A 74 -5.45 -5.73 6.15
C SER A 74 -6.20 -5.24 4.91
N SER A 75 -6.61 -3.98 4.88
CA SER A 75 -7.36 -3.42 3.75
C SER A 75 -7.24 -1.91 3.65
N VAL A 76 -7.41 -1.40 2.43
CA VAL A 76 -7.53 0.04 2.12
C VAL A 76 -8.90 0.30 1.51
N GLY A 77 -9.53 1.39 1.91
CA GLY A 77 -10.84 1.79 1.41
C GLY A 77 -11.03 3.31 1.43
N ARG A 78 -12.09 3.78 0.83
CA ARG A 78 -12.44 5.20 0.81
C ARG A 78 -13.79 5.40 1.50
N GLY A 79 -13.80 5.34 2.82
CA GLY A 79 -14.90 5.79 3.68
C GLY A 79 -16.34 5.45 3.23
N GLY A 80 -16.57 4.24 2.69
CA GLY A 80 -17.87 3.85 2.14
C GLY A 80 -18.16 4.36 0.72
N ALA A 81 -17.27 5.15 0.13
CA ALA A 81 -17.43 5.68 -1.23
C ALA A 81 -16.81 4.77 -2.31
N LEU A 82 -16.02 3.78 -1.92
CA LEU A 82 -15.37 2.84 -2.82
C LEU A 82 -16.15 1.54 -2.89
N LYS A 83 -16.57 1.17 -4.07
CA LYS A 83 -17.20 -0.12 -4.30
C LYS A 83 -16.14 -1.15 -4.66
N LYS A 84 -16.04 -2.21 -3.88
CA LYS A 84 -15.16 -3.34 -4.14
C LYS A 84 -15.37 -3.87 -5.56
N GLY A 85 -14.32 -4.15 -6.30
CA GLY A 85 -14.40 -4.67 -7.67
C GLY A 85 -14.87 -3.67 -8.73
N SER A 86 -14.89 -2.37 -8.48
CA SER A 86 -15.22 -1.39 -9.49
C SER A 86 -14.11 -0.36 -9.69
N SER A 87 -14.01 0.19 -10.89
CA SER A 87 -13.07 1.29 -11.18
C SER A 87 -13.32 2.53 -10.32
N GLU A 88 -14.52 2.68 -9.79
CA GLU A 88 -14.89 3.73 -8.86
C GLU A 88 -14.23 3.56 -7.49
N CYS A 89 -13.77 2.34 -7.18
CA CYS A 89 -13.11 2.03 -5.92
C CYS A 89 -11.94 2.96 -5.61
N PHE A 90 -11.23 3.40 -6.59
CA PHE A 90 -10.00 4.14 -6.37
C PHE A 90 -10.05 5.58 -6.89
N GLY A 91 -11.23 6.05 -7.25
CA GLY A 91 -11.41 7.40 -7.79
C GLY A 91 -10.57 7.66 -9.04
N ALA A 92 -10.10 6.58 -9.66
CA ALA A 92 -9.19 6.63 -10.79
C ALA A 92 -9.88 7.10 -12.07
N GLY A 93 -11.18 7.36 -12.01
CA GLY A 93 -11.94 7.81 -13.14
C GLY A 93 -11.82 6.85 -14.34
N GLU A 94 -11.86 7.39 -15.53
CA GLU A 94 -11.85 6.65 -16.78
C GLU A 94 -10.55 5.90 -17.11
N LYS A 95 -9.51 6.02 -16.27
CA LYS A 95 -8.17 5.50 -16.58
C LYS A 95 -8.00 4.00 -16.38
N PHE A 96 -8.86 3.36 -15.57
CA PHE A 96 -8.68 1.97 -15.20
C PHE A 96 -9.97 1.20 -15.42
N ALA A 97 -10.00 0.44 -16.51
CA ALA A 97 -11.04 -0.55 -16.69
C ALA A 97 -10.85 -1.65 -15.63
N VAL A 98 -11.87 -1.94 -14.88
CA VAL A 98 -11.91 -3.14 -14.04
C VAL A 98 -11.87 -4.32 -15.01
N PRO A 99 -10.93 -5.26 -14.89
CA PRO A 99 -11.04 -6.52 -15.60
C PRO A 99 -12.38 -7.16 -15.21
N GLU A 100 -13.26 -7.40 -16.17
CA GLU A 100 -14.57 -8.00 -15.91
C GLU A 100 -14.42 -9.39 -15.28
N GLU A 101 -13.33 -10.09 -15.58
CA GLU A 101 -12.84 -11.30 -14.93
C GLU A 101 -11.36 -11.43 -15.24
N LEU A 102 -10.55 -11.89 -14.29
CA LEU A 102 -9.23 -12.42 -14.61
C LEU A 102 -9.47 -13.70 -15.40
N ASP A 103 -9.21 -13.69 -16.71
CA ASP A 103 -9.27 -14.89 -17.51
C ASP A 103 -8.17 -15.84 -17.00
N GLU A 104 -8.52 -17.10 -16.72
CA GLU A 104 -7.55 -18.14 -16.34
C GLU A 104 -6.39 -18.23 -17.34
N ASN A 105 -6.62 -17.84 -18.60
CA ASN A 105 -5.61 -17.81 -19.64
C ASN A 105 -4.61 -16.64 -19.52
N ASP A 106 -4.94 -15.61 -18.77
CA ASP A 106 -4.05 -14.46 -18.51
C ASP A 106 -3.08 -14.73 -17.35
N ILE A 107 -3.31 -15.82 -16.61
CA ILE A 107 -2.46 -16.24 -15.51
C ILE A 107 -1.40 -17.21 -16.03
N PRO A 108 -0.10 -16.95 -15.83
CA PRO A 108 0.93 -17.92 -16.17
C PRO A 108 0.63 -19.29 -15.54
N ALA A 109 0.73 -20.37 -16.33
CA ALA A 109 0.36 -21.72 -15.90
C ALA A 109 1.07 -22.15 -14.58
N ALA A 110 2.31 -21.70 -14.37
CA ALA A 110 3.05 -21.95 -13.13
C ALA A 110 2.43 -21.25 -11.91
N LEU A 111 1.70 -20.16 -12.12
CA LEU A 111 0.98 -19.45 -11.07
C LEU A 111 -0.42 -20.06 -10.85
N ALA A 112 -1.08 -20.48 -11.92
CA ALA A 112 -2.40 -21.09 -11.87
C ALA A 112 -2.42 -22.40 -11.06
N GLU A 113 -1.34 -23.19 -11.11
CA GLU A 113 -1.20 -24.38 -10.28
C GLU A 113 -1.07 -24.09 -8.77
N GLN A 114 -0.65 -22.88 -8.42
CA GLN A 114 -0.46 -22.47 -7.03
C GLN A 114 -1.67 -21.68 -6.49
N ILE A 115 -2.49 -21.14 -7.36
CA ILE A 115 -3.71 -20.43 -7.02
C ILE A 115 -4.86 -21.47 -7.11
N SER A 116 -5.12 -22.16 -6.01
CA SER A 116 -6.14 -23.22 -5.99
C SER A 116 -7.58 -22.69 -6.04
N ASP A 117 -7.80 -21.44 -5.61
CA ASP A 117 -9.11 -20.78 -5.63
C ASP A 117 -8.91 -19.29 -5.90
N LEU A 118 -9.18 -18.88 -7.13
CA LEU A 118 -9.41 -17.47 -7.43
C LEU A 118 -10.78 -17.12 -6.84
N ASP A 119 -10.79 -16.60 -5.65
CA ASP A 119 -12.01 -16.01 -5.10
C ASP A 119 -12.15 -14.58 -5.66
N THR A 120 -12.83 -14.49 -6.78
CA THR A 120 -13.29 -13.21 -7.34
C THR A 120 -14.48 -12.66 -6.58
N GLY A 121 -14.79 -13.25 -5.44
CA GLY A 121 -15.92 -12.93 -4.58
C GLY A 121 -15.79 -11.59 -3.89
N TRP A 122 -15.83 -10.55 -4.66
CA TRP A 122 -16.09 -9.21 -4.19
C TRP A 122 -17.46 -9.18 -3.54
N GLY A 123 -17.51 -9.15 -2.22
CA GLY A 123 -18.75 -9.03 -1.49
C GLY A 123 -19.52 -7.79 -1.95
N GLU A 124 -20.78 -7.97 -2.34
CA GLU A 124 -21.66 -6.86 -2.67
C GLU A 124 -21.70 -5.86 -1.50
N GLY A 125 -21.37 -4.60 -1.75
CA GLY A 125 -21.49 -3.51 -0.79
C GLY A 125 -20.24 -3.20 0.02
N GLU A 126 -19.14 -3.90 -0.14
CA GLU A 126 -17.87 -3.52 0.47
C GLU A 126 -17.06 -2.59 -0.43
N TYR A 127 -16.48 -1.55 0.17
CA TYR A 127 -15.75 -0.48 -0.52
C TYR A 127 -14.26 -0.51 -0.14
N THR A 128 -13.69 -1.69 -0.02
CA THR A 128 -12.31 -1.90 0.41
C THR A 128 -11.60 -2.90 -0.48
N LEU A 129 -10.29 -2.77 -0.57
CA LEU A 129 -9.40 -3.78 -1.15
C LEU A 129 -8.51 -4.32 -0.04
N GLY A 130 -8.57 -5.61 0.20
CA GLY A 130 -7.88 -6.21 1.33
C GLY A 130 -7.32 -7.59 1.06
N GLU A 131 -6.74 -8.15 2.11
CA GLU A 131 -6.24 -9.51 2.10
C GLU A 131 -7.33 -10.51 1.75
N PHE A 132 -6.96 -11.54 1.01
CA PHE A 132 -7.83 -12.65 0.58
C PHE A 132 -8.96 -12.26 -0.39
N ASP A 133 -8.95 -11.04 -0.93
CA ASP A 133 -10.03 -10.58 -1.81
C ASP A 133 -10.02 -11.24 -3.19
N TYR A 134 -8.86 -11.67 -3.68
CA TYR A 134 -8.70 -12.35 -4.97
C TYR A 134 -8.26 -13.78 -4.84
N THR A 135 -7.29 -14.03 -3.99
CA THR A 135 -6.74 -15.37 -3.73
C THR A 135 -6.53 -15.54 -2.23
N PHE A 136 -6.34 -16.79 -1.81
CA PHE A 136 -6.01 -17.09 -0.41
C PHE A 136 -4.63 -16.50 0.04
N MET A 137 -3.86 -15.96 -0.90
CA MET A 137 -2.57 -15.32 -0.65
C MET A 137 -2.54 -13.84 -1.07
N SER A 138 -3.65 -13.31 -1.58
CA SER A 138 -3.69 -11.90 -1.97
C SER A 138 -3.65 -10.98 -0.76
N GLY A 139 -2.98 -9.87 -0.90
CA GLY A 139 -2.84 -8.89 0.18
C GLY A 139 -1.91 -7.75 -0.15
N TRP A 140 -1.68 -6.93 0.85
CA TRP A 140 -0.82 -5.76 0.76
C TRP A 140 0.60 -6.09 1.21
N MET A 141 1.58 -5.68 0.41
CA MET A 141 3.00 -5.74 0.71
C MET A 141 3.65 -4.39 0.47
N TYR A 142 4.81 -4.17 1.06
CA TYR A 142 5.58 -2.96 0.76
C TYR A 142 7.03 -3.30 0.46
N THR A 143 7.65 -2.45 -0.33
CA THR A 143 9.10 -2.44 -0.55
C THR A 143 9.65 -1.08 -0.15
N LEU A 144 10.86 -1.09 0.37
CA LEU A 144 11.65 0.09 0.66
C LEU A 144 12.88 0.07 -0.26
N ASN A 145 12.98 1.06 -1.12
CA ASN A 145 14.04 1.15 -2.12
C ASN A 145 14.17 -0.11 -2.99
N ASN A 146 13.00 -0.66 -3.40
CA ASN A 146 12.86 -1.90 -4.17
C ASN A 146 13.35 -3.18 -3.47
N ILE A 147 13.52 -3.14 -2.16
CA ILE A 147 13.88 -4.30 -1.35
C ILE A 147 12.71 -4.62 -0.41
N LEU A 148 12.35 -5.91 -0.33
CA LEU A 148 11.37 -6.37 0.65
C LEU A 148 12.01 -6.32 2.04
N PRO A 149 11.50 -5.47 2.95
CA PRO A 149 12.10 -5.36 4.27
C PRO A 149 11.77 -6.59 5.14
N ASN A 150 12.67 -6.88 6.06
CA ASN A 150 12.46 -7.95 7.04
C ASN A 150 11.68 -7.48 8.28
N VAL A 151 11.18 -6.25 8.26
CA VAL A 151 10.47 -5.61 9.37
C VAL A 151 9.15 -5.04 8.88
N GLY A 152 8.17 -4.95 9.77
CA GLY A 152 6.90 -4.30 9.50
C GLY A 152 7.01 -2.77 9.47
N PHE A 153 5.95 -2.10 9.04
CA PHE A 153 5.90 -0.65 8.96
C PHE A 153 6.18 0.06 10.29
N ALA A 154 5.70 -0.49 11.39
CA ALA A 154 5.89 0.10 12.71
C ALA A 154 7.36 0.09 13.18
N ASP A 155 8.17 -0.81 12.64
CA ASP A 155 9.59 -0.94 12.98
C ASP A 155 10.52 -0.33 11.92
N SER A 156 9.95 0.27 10.88
CA SER A 156 10.66 0.90 9.78
C SER A 156 10.65 2.43 9.93
N TYR A 157 11.80 3.06 9.76
CA TYR A 157 11.97 4.52 9.78
C TYR A 157 12.53 4.98 8.45
N LEU A 158 11.93 6.05 7.91
CA LEU A 158 12.30 6.56 6.61
C LEU A 158 13.39 7.63 6.70
N SER A 159 14.14 7.75 5.61
CA SER A 159 15.14 8.78 5.39
C SER A 159 14.78 9.61 4.16
N ASP A 160 15.41 10.78 4.04
CA ASP A 160 15.29 11.59 2.83
C ASP A 160 15.73 10.80 1.58
N GLY A 161 14.89 10.84 0.56
CA GLY A 161 15.13 10.15 -0.71
C GLY A 161 14.67 8.69 -0.75
N ASP A 162 14.14 8.14 0.32
CA ASP A 162 13.58 6.78 0.31
C ASP A 162 12.39 6.67 -0.64
N VAL A 163 12.21 5.49 -1.21
CA VAL A 163 11.08 5.12 -2.07
C VAL A 163 10.31 3.98 -1.42
N VAL A 164 9.08 4.24 -1.04
CA VAL A 164 8.17 3.25 -0.44
C VAL A 164 7.08 2.92 -1.44
N ARG A 165 6.98 1.65 -1.80
CA ARG A 165 5.94 1.15 -2.68
C ARG A 165 5.06 0.19 -1.88
N VAL A 166 3.81 0.57 -1.67
CA VAL A 166 2.78 -0.29 -1.07
C VAL A 166 2.01 -0.92 -2.21
N GLN A 167 2.09 -2.23 -2.34
CA GLN A 167 1.61 -2.96 -3.51
C GLN A 167 0.60 -4.02 -3.10
N TYR A 168 -0.50 -4.08 -3.84
CA TYR A 168 -1.42 -5.20 -3.74
C TYR A 168 -0.90 -6.35 -4.60
N THR A 169 -0.79 -7.52 -4.01
CA THR A 169 -0.28 -8.73 -4.66
C THR A 169 -1.32 -9.85 -4.63
N LEU A 170 -1.29 -10.69 -5.66
CA LEU A 170 -2.12 -11.91 -5.72
C LEU A 170 -1.43 -13.10 -5.05
N TYR A 171 -0.13 -13.00 -4.89
CA TYR A 171 0.72 -14.03 -4.32
C TYR A 171 1.78 -13.35 -3.45
N GLY A 172 1.60 -13.41 -2.16
CA GLY A 172 2.48 -12.76 -1.17
C GLY A 172 3.68 -13.59 -0.77
#